data_47bb83fffa825e3c6199f6f559c5d3bb
#
_entry.id   47bb83fffa825e3c6199f6f559c5d3bb
#
_cell.length_a   1.000
_cell.length_b   1.000
_cell.length_c   1.000
_cell.angle_alpha   90.00
_cell.angle_beta   90.00
_cell.angle_gamma   90.00
#
_symmetry.space_group_name_H-M   'P 1'
#
loop_
_entity.id
_entity.type
_entity.pdbx_description
1 polymer ?
#
loop_
_entity_poly.entity_id
_entity_poly.type
_entity_poly.pdbx_seq_one_letter_code
_entity_poly.pdbx_strand_id
1 'polypeptide(L)'
;MTKSNLNPLVSIIILNYNAGNLLLNCVDSVFKSTYPNFEVLVVDNISTDNSHIVCKKKFEKIHLIENKENLGYCEGNNVGIRNANGEFVVILNPDTIVEPNWLNHLMSAYNEFGEGLYQPKFFSLNEKHVLQSTGNMLHIFGFGFAKDKGKIDDEKMESVEKINYASGTCLFTSKIVLDKIGLLDPFLFLYHDDLDLGWRAAHIGINSFYVPKSIIYHAESYSIKWSSKKFYWLERNRKYCLLTHYSKETYAKMRFSLFLVDLCVWLFYLSKGFLGAKIKAELDIFRNRKTIKIRHNQLEKMKIVSDK
;
A
#
# COMPACT_ATOMS: atom_id res chain seq x y z
N MET A 1 -32.57 7.46 11.92
CA MET A 1 -31.79 7.64 10.70
C MET A 1 -31.05 8.97 10.84
N THR A 2 -29.79 8.92 11.27
CA THR A 2 -28.90 10.09 11.31
C THR A 2 -28.67 10.55 9.89
N LYS A 3 -28.85 11.87 9.60
CA LYS A 3 -28.51 12.48 8.32
C LYS A 3 -27.08 12.06 7.98
N SER A 4 -26.89 11.21 6.97
CA SER A 4 -25.56 10.92 6.43
C SER A 4 -24.96 12.25 6.04
N ASN A 5 -23.81 12.57 6.59
CA ASN A 5 -23.04 13.77 6.22
C ASN A 5 -22.75 13.61 4.71
N LEU A 6 -23.27 14.51 3.88
CA LEU A 6 -23.13 14.41 2.42
C LEU A 6 -21.67 14.33 1.97
N ASN A 7 -20.75 14.85 2.79
CA ASN A 7 -19.31 14.83 2.54
C ASN A 7 -18.58 14.52 3.85
N PRO A 8 -18.39 13.24 4.22
CA PRO A 8 -17.65 12.86 5.43
C PRO A 8 -16.19 13.33 5.34
N LEU A 9 -15.56 13.56 6.48
CA LEU A 9 -14.16 13.99 6.52
C LEU A 9 -13.24 12.86 6.06
N VAL A 10 -12.32 13.18 5.14
CA VAL A 10 -11.28 12.28 4.63
C VAL A 10 -9.92 12.78 5.08
N SER A 11 -9.14 11.94 5.77
CA SER A 11 -7.76 12.24 6.16
C SER A 11 -6.80 11.68 5.11
N ILE A 12 -6.06 12.57 4.45
CA ILE A 12 -5.06 12.21 3.45
C ILE A 12 -3.70 12.21 4.13
N ILE A 13 -3.09 11.03 4.23
CA ILE A 13 -1.81 10.78 4.89
C ILE A 13 -0.73 10.67 3.84
N ILE A 14 0.28 11.52 3.92
CA ILE A 14 1.43 11.56 3.01
C ILE A 14 2.69 11.33 3.84
N LEU A 15 3.30 10.15 3.69
CA LEU A 15 4.54 9.81 4.37
C LEU A 15 5.72 10.37 3.59
N ASN A 16 6.49 11.26 4.22
CA ASN A 16 7.67 11.87 3.63
C ASN A 16 8.95 11.22 4.14
N TYR A 17 9.88 10.93 3.21
CA TYR A 17 11.26 10.59 3.51
C TYR A 17 12.16 11.08 2.37
N ASN A 18 12.72 12.29 2.52
CA ASN A 18 13.58 12.93 1.53
C ASN A 18 12.95 13.06 0.12
N ALA A 19 11.65 13.42 0.05
CA ALA A 19 10.92 13.49 -1.22
C ALA A 19 11.16 14.82 -1.99
N GLY A 20 11.80 15.80 -1.37
CA GLY A 20 12.12 17.06 -2.04
C GLY A 20 10.89 17.76 -2.63
N ASN A 21 11.01 18.19 -3.88
CA ASN A 21 9.92 18.86 -4.61
C ASN A 21 8.74 17.95 -4.93
N LEU A 22 8.90 16.61 -4.90
CA LEU A 22 7.79 15.69 -5.13
C LEU A 22 6.71 15.85 -4.06
N LEU A 23 7.11 15.97 -2.78
CA LEU A 23 6.18 16.24 -1.69
C LEU A 23 5.37 17.53 -1.94
N LEU A 24 6.05 18.62 -2.34
CA LEU A 24 5.38 19.89 -2.59
C LEU A 24 4.36 19.80 -3.73
N ASN A 25 4.73 19.12 -4.81
CA ASN A 25 3.86 18.94 -5.97
C ASN A 25 2.66 18.02 -5.63
N CYS A 26 2.88 16.97 -4.86
CA CYS A 26 1.83 16.10 -4.37
C CYS A 26 0.81 16.88 -3.54
N VAL A 27 1.26 17.59 -2.50
CA VAL A 27 0.39 18.40 -1.63
C VAL A 27 -0.34 19.50 -2.41
N ASP A 28 0.34 20.17 -3.37
CA ASP A 28 -0.28 21.16 -4.24
C ASP A 28 -1.44 20.56 -5.07
N SER A 29 -1.26 19.36 -5.62
CA SER A 29 -2.31 18.66 -6.36
C SER A 29 -3.47 18.24 -5.46
N VAL A 30 -3.20 17.81 -4.24
CA VAL A 30 -4.23 17.44 -3.24
C VAL A 30 -5.09 18.64 -2.89
N PHE A 31 -4.50 19.84 -2.67
CA PHE A 31 -5.29 21.05 -2.38
C PHE A 31 -6.11 21.57 -3.55
N LYS A 32 -5.90 21.06 -4.77
CA LYS A 32 -6.75 21.32 -5.95
C LYS A 32 -7.93 20.36 -6.07
N SER A 33 -8.08 19.42 -5.11
CA SER A 33 -9.20 18.47 -5.09
C SER A 33 -10.53 19.19 -4.96
N THR A 34 -11.52 18.74 -5.71
CA THR A 34 -12.89 19.28 -5.68
C THR A 34 -13.75 18.71 -4.56
N TYR A 35 -13.29 17.65 -3.87
CA TYR A 35 -13.94 17.13 -2.68
C TYR A 35 -13.81 18.14 -1.53
N PRO A 36 -14.92 18.57 -0.89
CA PRO A 36 -14.88 19.78 -0.04
C PRO A 36 -14.38 19.54 1.39
N ASN A 37 -14.38 18.29 1.90
CA ASN A 37 -14.15 18.02 3.32
C ASN A 37 -13.01 17.01 3.54
N PHE A 38 -11.77 17.51 3.53
CA PHE A 38 -10.58 16.70 3.79
C PHE A 38 -9.55 17.45 4.66
N GLU A 39 -8.70 16.71 5.31
CA GLU A 39 -7.49 17.18 5.97
C GLU A 39 -6.26 16.50 5.36
N VAL A 40 -5.10 17.14 5.45
CA VAL A 40 -3.83 16.61 4.96
C VAL A 40 -2.86 16.48 6.12
N LEU A 41 -2.40 15.25 6.36
CA LEU A 41 -1.36 14.92 7.34
C LEU A 41 -0.07 14.57 6.58
N VAL A 42 0.97 15.35 6.77
CA VAL A 42 2.33 15.01 6.31
C VAL A 42 3.08 14.41 7.48
N VAL A 43 3.45 13.14 7.36
CA VAL A 43 4.26 12.44 8.36
C VAL A 43 5.70 12.38 7.88
N ASP A 44 6.62 13.01 8.58
CA ASP A 44 8.02 13.02 8.21
C ASP A 44 8.81 11.93 8.94
N ASN A 45 9.50 11.09 8.18
CA ASN A 45 10.33 9.99 8.68
C ASN A 45 11.81 10.41 8.83
N ILE A 46 12.05 11.53 9.51
CA ILE A 46 13.40 12.10 9.75
C ILE A 46 14.12 12.46 8.43
N SER A 47 13.47 13.23 7.57
CA SER A 47 14.07 13.73 6.34
C SER A 47 15.19 14.72 6.62
N THR A 48 16.25 14.65 5.81
CA THR A 48 17.43 15.52 5.90
C THR A 48 17.43 16.63 4.83
N ASP A 49 16.49 16.59 3.89
CA ASP A 49 16.36 17.54 2.77
C ASP A 49 15.48 18.76 3.09
N ASN A 50 14.95 18.84 4.31
CA ASN A 50 14.02 19.89 4.77
C ASN A 50 12.70 20.00 3.96
N SER A 51 12.36 19.02 3.11
CA SER A 51 11.16 19.06 2.28
C SER A 51 9.88 19.25 3.10
N HIS A 52 9.77 18.60 4.26
CA HIS A 52 8.64 18.71 5.19
C HIS A 52 8.47 20.13 5.75
N ILE A 53 9.59 20.81 6.10
CA ILE A 53 9.60 22.18 6.62
C ILE A 53 9.15 23.16 5.53
N VAL A 54 9.71 23.02 4.32
CA VAL A 54 9.35 23.84 3.16
C VAL A 54 7.88 23.62 2.80
N CYS A 55 7.42 22.39 2.85
CA CYS A 55 6.03 22.02 2.60
C CYS A 55 5.09 22.68 3.63
N LYS A 56 5.39 22.59 4.92
CA LYS A 56 4.60 23.22 5.98
C LYS A 56 4.54 24.75 5.85
N LYS A 57 5.67 25.37 5.47
CA LYS A 57 5.73 26.82 5.24
C LYS A 57 4.88 27.25 4.04
N LYS A 58 4.84 26.44 2.96
CA LYS A 58 4.06 26.73 1.76
C LYS A 58 2.57 26.43 1.95
N PHE A 59 2.24 25.38 2.69
CA PHE A 59 0.86 24.93 2.91
C PHE A 59 0.54 24.89 4.41
N GLU A 60 0.19 26.04 4.96
CA GLU A 60 -0.06 26.22 6.40
C GLU A 60 -1.15 25.28 6.97
N LYS A 61 -2.10 24.86 6.11
CA LYS A 61 -3.22 23.99 6.50
C LYS A 61 -2.86 22.52 6.70
N ILE A 62 -1.64 22.05 6.32
CA ILE A 62 -1.27 20.67 6.59
C ILE A 62 -1.00 20.46 8.08
N HIS A 63 -1.27 19.25 8.57
CA HIS A 63 -0.82 18.78 9.87
C HIS A 63 0.53 18.08 9.68
N LEU A 64 1.62 18.71 10.10
CA LEU A 64 2.96 18.12 10.06
C LEU A 64 3.20 17.31 11.34
N ILE A 65 3.60 16.05 11.18
CA ILE A 65 3.99 15.12 12.24
C ILE A 65 5.42 14.67 11.97
N GLU A 66 6.33 14.93 12.89
CA GLU A 66 7.74 14.59 12.75
C GLU A 66 8.10 13.40 13.62
N ASN A 67 8.52 12.30 13.00
CA ASN A 67 8.99 11.12 13.71
C ASN A 67 10.43 11.34 14.21
N LYS A 68 10.78 10.71 15.32
CA LYS A 68 12.14 10.80 15.90
C LYS A 68 13.14 9.87 15.24
N GLU A 69 12.67 8.92 14.43
CA GLU A 69 13.46 7.94 13.68
C GLU A 69 12.72 7.51 12.41
N ASN A 70 13.41 6.85 11.49
CA ASN A 70 12.77 6.28 10.31
C ASN A 70 12.02 4.99 10.67
N LEU A 71 10.72 5.11 10.83
CA LEU A 71 9.80 4.00 11.17
C LEU A 71 9.46 3.09 9.98
N GLY A 72 10.00 3.36 8.79
CA GLY A 72 9.62 2.68 7.56
C GLY A 72 8.27 3.15 7.02
N TYR A 73 7.83 2.49 5.95
CA TYR A 73 6.56 2.83 5.30
C TYR A 73 5.35 2.45 6.17
N CYS A 74 5.37 1.25 6.73
CA CYS A 74 4.24 0.72 7.50
C CYS A 74 3.94 1.56 8.73
N GLU A 75 4.89 1.65 9.66
CA GLU A 75 4.65 2.35 10.92
C GLU A 75 4.59 3.86 10.73
N GLY A 76 5.32 4.43 9.75
CA GLY A 76 5.20 5.84 9.40
C GLY A 76 3.78 6.22 8.98
N ASN A 77 3.14 5.44 8.10
CA ASN A 77 1.73 5.64 7.75
C ASN A 77 0.79 5.37 8.93
N ASN A 78 1.07 4.38 9.77
CA ASN A 78 0.28 4.11 10.97
C ASN A 78 0.25 5.29 11.93
N VAL A 79 1.36 6.02 12.08
CA VAL A 79 1.40 7.28 12.85
C VAL A 79 0.38 8.26 12.27
N GLY A 80 0.34 8.44 10.96
CA GLY A 80 -0.65 9.29 10.30
C GLY A 80 -2.08 8.81 10.54
N ILE A 81 -2.36 7.50 10.38
CA ILE A 81 -3.69 6.92 10.58
C ILE A 81 -4.20 7.15 12.01
N ARG A 82 -3.34 6.97 13.00
CA ARG A 82 -3.71 7.21 14.42
C ARG A 82 -4.00 8.67 14.74
N ASN A 83 -3.40 9.60 14.01
CA ASN A 83 -3.63 11.05 14.18
C ASN A 83 -4.71 11.61 13.23
N ALA A 84 -5.27 10.78 12.35
CA ALA A 84 -6.32 11.17 11.44
C ALA A 84 -7.66 11.40 12.17
N ASN A 85 -8.39 12.49 11.83
CA ASN A 85 -9.71 12.78 12.39
C ASN A 85 -10.85 12.28 11.48
N GLY A 86 -10.59 12.04 10.18
CA GLY A 86 -11.59 11.62 9.21
C GLY A 86 -12.18 10.24 9.48
N GLU A 87 -13.41 10.05 9.03
CA GLU A 87 -14.07 8.73 8.96
C GLU A 87 -13.38 7.83 7.91
N PHE A 88 -12.80 8.47 6.90
CA PHE A 88 -12.05 7.83 5.83
C PHE A 88 -10.58 8.23 5.86
N VAL A 89 -9.76 7.33 5.37
CA VAL A 89 -8.32 7.49 5.31
C VAL A 89 -7.85 7.22 3.88
N VAL A 90 -6.96 8.08 3.38
CA VAL A 90 -6.15 7.84 2.20
C VAL A 90 -4.69 7.74 2.63
N ILE A 91 -4.01 6.65 2.29
CA ILE A 91 -2.56 6.58 2.27
C ILE A 91 -2.14 7.03 0.86
N LEU A 92 -1.27 8.03 0.75
CA LEU A 92 -0.83 8.59 -0.53
C LEU A 92 0.69 8.77 -0.54
N ASN A 93 1.36 8.23 -1.56
CA ASN A 93 2.78 8.44 -1.71
C ASN A 93 3.14 9.89 -2.07
N PRO A 94 4.27 10.43 -1.58
CA PRO A 94 4.67 11.83 -1.81
C PRO A 94 5.13 12.11 -3.26
N ASP A 95 5.33 11.08 -4.07
CA ASP A 95 5.74 11.14 -5.48
C ASP A 95 4.58 10.96 -6.46
N THR A 96 3.38 11.36 -6.04
CA THR A 96 2.13 11.31 -6.83
C THR A 96 1.59 12.70 -7.14
N ILE A 97 0.84 12.79 -8.23
CA ILE A 97 0.00 13.94 -8.61
C ILE A 97 -1.42 13.42 -8.81
N VAL A 98 -2.38 14.01 -8.13
CA VAL A 98 -3.79 13.60 -8.21
C VAL A 98 -4.59 14.52 -9.14
N GLU A 99 -5.57 13.97 -9.88
CA GLU A 99 -6.53 14.75 -10.65
C GLU A 99 -7.57 15.40 -9.74
N PRO A 100 -8.15 16.58 -10.08
CA PRO A 100 -9.04 17.31 -9.17
C PRO A 100 -10.22 16.50 -8.64
N ASN A 101 -10.81 15.60 -9.43
CA ASN A 101 -12.00 14.82 -9.03
C ASN A 101 -11.67 13.44 -8.43
N TRP A 102 -10.40 13.10 -8.23
CA TRP A 102 -9.96 11.77 -7.80
C TRP A 102 -10.68 11.25 -6.55
N LEU A 103 -10.82 12.10 -5.54
CA LEU A 103 -11.40 11.73 -4.25
C LEU A 103 -12.93 11.61 -4.32
N ASN A 104 -13.60 12.42 -5.15
CA ASN A 104 -15.02 12.28 -5.42
C ASN A 104 -15.34 10.91 -6.05
N HIS A 105 -14.49 10.44 -6.97
CA HIS A 105 -14.67 9.14 -7.61
C HIS A 105 -14.44 7.97 -6.63
N LEU A 106 -13.48 8.09 -5.70
CA LEU A 106 -13.28 7.10 -4.64
C LEU A 106 -14.48 7.06 -3.68
N MET A 107 -14.97 8.21 -3.26
CA MET A 107 -16.17 8.30 -2.40
C MET A 107 -17.42 7.76 -3.11
N SER A 108 -17.58 8.04 -4.41
CA SER A 108 -18.69 7.48 -5.19
C SER A 108 -18.64 5.96 -5.27
N ALA A 109 -17.44 5.40 -5.47
CA ALA A 109 -17.24 3.94 -5.47
C ALA A 109 -17.54 3.33 -4.08
N TYR A 110 -17.11 3.98 -3.00
CA TYR A 110 -17.45 3.54 -1.64
C TYR A 110 -18.96 3.57 -1.39
N ASN A 111 -19.66 4.63 -1.82
CA ASN A 111 -21.11 4.73 -1.66
C ASN A 111 -21.87 3.64 -2.42
N GLU A 112 -21.32 3.15 -3.53
CA GLU A 112 -21.90 2.09 -4.35
C GLU A 112 -21.57 0.69 -3.85
N PHE A 113 -20.31 0.43 -3.48
CA PHE A 113 -19.81 -0.92 -3.17
C PHE A 113 -19.61 -1.18 -1.67
N GLY A 114 -19.66 -0.14 -0.80
CA GLY A 114 -19.57 -0.24 0.65
C GLY A 114 -18.15 -0.41 1.18
N GLU A 115 -18.02 -1.15 2.30
CA GLU A 115 -16.74 -1.36 2.97
C GLU A 115 -15.73 -2.12 2.09
N GLY A 116 -14.57 -1.50 1.87
CA GLY A 116 -13.55 -2.04 0.99
C GLY A 116 -12.23 -1.27 1.02
N LEU A 117 -11.25 -1.78 0.30
CA LEU A 117 -9.99 -1.11 -0.02
C LEU A 117 -10.04 -0.64 -1.47
N TYR A 118 -9.84 0.64 -1.73
CA TYR A 118 -10.03 1.23 -3.05
C TYR A 118 -8.72 1.77 -3.59
N GLN A 119 -8.44 1.47 -4.87
CA GLN A 119 -7.27 1.91 -5.61
C GLN A 119 -7.68 2.73 -6.82
N PRO A 120 -7.11 3.93 -7.04
CA PRO A 120 -7.23 4.68 -8.29
C PRO A 120 -6.56 3.99 -9.49
N LYS A 121 -6.81 4.52 -10.70
CA LYS A 121 -5.99 4.27 -11.88
C LYS A 121 -4.66 5.00 -11.75
N PHE A 122 -3.54 4.27 -11.93
CA PHE A 122 -2.22 4.87 -11.91
C PHE A 122 -1.61 4.96 -13.29
N PHE A 123 -1.21 6.19 -13.64
CA PHE A 123 -0.40 6.48 -14.81
C PHE A 123 1.04 6.80 -14.41
N SER A 124 1.96 6.63 -15.37
CA SER A 124 3.31 7.17 -15.23
C SER A 124 3.28 8.70 -15.22
N LEU A 125 3.97 9.33 -14.27
CA LEU A 125 4.10 10.78 -14.23
C LEU A 125 4.91 11.31 -15.45
N ASN A 126 5.89 10.53 -15.92
CA ASN A 126 6.73 10.91 -17.06
C ASN A 126 6.05 10.63 -18.40
N GLU A 127 5.22 9.60 -18.47
CA GLU A 127 4.52 9.15 -19.69
C GLU A 127 3.03 9.01 -19.38
N LYS A 128 2.32 10.13 -19.39
CA LYS A 128 0.94 10.25 -18.91
C LYS A 128 -0.12 9.37 -19.59
N HIS A 129 0.25 8.64 -20.62
CA HIS A 129 -0.64 7.69 -21.30
C HIS A 129 -0.29 6.23 -20.98
N VAL A 130 0.82 5.99 -20.25
CA VAL A 130 1.29 4.67 -19.87
C VAL A 130 0.76 4.31 -18.50
N LEU A 131 0.03 3.21 -18.42
CA LEU A 131 -0.50 2.65 -17.19
C LEU A 131 0.63 2.11 -16.30
N GLN A 132 0.57 2.41 -15.02
CA GLN A 132 1.40 1.74 -14.01
C GLN A 132 0.62 0.65 -13.28
N SER A 133 -0.69 0.84 -13.07
CA SER A 133 -1.55 -0.18 -12.49
C SER A 133 -3.02 0.15 -12.72
N THR A 134 -3.79 -0.87 -13.12
CA THR A 134 -5.26 -0.92 -13.08
C THR A 134 -5.75 -1.88 -11.99
N GLY A 135 -4.99 -2.01 -10.92
CA GLY A 135 -5.20 -2.95 -9.83
C GLY A 135 -3.99 -3.84 -9.62
N ASN A 136 -3.97 -4.57 -8.52
CA ASN A 136 -2.87 -5.48 -8.21
C ASN A 136 -3.35 -6.92 -8.09
N MET A 137 -2.48 -7.84 -8.49
CA MET A 137 -2.71 -9.28 -8.45
C MET A 137 -1.78 -9.93 -7.44
N LEU A 138 -2.33 -10.81 -6.62
CA LEU A 138 -1.59 -11.66 -5.71
C LEU A 138 -1.42 -13.05 -6.31
N HIS A 139 -0.18 -13.46 -6.51
CA HIS A 139 0.13 -14.82 -6.94
C HIS A 139 0.20 -15.77 -5.75
N ILE A 140 -0.22 -17.02 -5.95
CA ILE A 140 -0.24 -18.06 -4.89
C ILE A 140 1.12 -18.30 -4.20
N PHE A 141 2.22 -17.92 -4.82
CA PHE A 141 3.56 -17.97 -4.22
C PHE A 141 3.99 -16.67 -3.54
N GLY A 142 3.02 -15.78 -3.22
CA GLY A 142 3.26 -14.55 -2.47
C GLY A 142 3.89 -13.40 -3.27
N PHE A 143 3.93 -13.49 -4.60
CA PHE A 143 4.36 -12.39 -5.46
C PHE A 143 3.19 -11.45 -5.73
N GLY A 144 3.46 -10.14 -5.67
CA GLY A 144 2.52 -9.10 -6.09
C GLY A 144 2.88 -8.57 -7.48
N PHE A 145 1.88 -8.35 -8.32
CA PHE A 145 2.03 -7.81 -9.66
C PHE A 145 1.03 -6.69 -9.92
N ALA A 146 1.49 -5.59 -10.52
CA ALA A 146 0.62 -4.55 -11.03
C ALA A 146 -0.01 -5.00 -12.36
N LYS A 147 -1.35 -4.98 -12.45
CA LYS A 147 -2.11 -5.29 -13.67
C LYS A 147 -1.87 -4.17 -14.69
N ASP A 148 -1.75 -4.53 -15.95
CA ASP A 148 -1.62 -3.66 -17.12
C ASP A 148 -0.41 -2.71 -17.13
N LYS A 149 0.57 -2.94 -16.27
CA LYS A 149 1.78 -2.12 -16.20
C LYS A 149 2.50 -2.05 -17.56
N GLY A 150 2.80 -0.81 -18.00
CA GLY A 150 3.49 -0.54 -19.26
C GLY A 150 2.60 -0.52 -20.49
N LYS A 151 1.30 -0.78 -20.37
CA LYS A 151 0.33 -0.63 -21.46
C LYS A 151 -0.11 0.82 -21.62
N ILE A 152 -0.52 1.17 -22.83
CA ILE A 152 -1.23 2.42 -23.10
C ILE A 152 -2.70 2.21 -22.69
N ASP A 153 -3.30 3.20 -22.01
CA ASP A 153 -4.71 3.16 -21.65
C ASP A 153 -5.58 3.20 -22.92
N ASP A 154 -6.41 2.21 -23.10
CA ASP A 154 -7.35 2.11 -24.23
C ASP A 154 -8.77 2.54 -23.86
N GLU A 155 -8.93 3.15 -22.66
CA GLU A 155 -10.18 3.69 -22.12
C GLU A 155 -11.35 2.68 -22.03
N LYS A 156 -11.08 1.37 -22.23
CA LYS A 156 -12.13 0.34 -22.20
C LYS A 156 -12.61 -0.05 -20.81
N MET A 157 -11.80 0.21 -19.77
CA MET A 157 -12.13 -0.14 -18.40
C MET A 157 -12.74 1.06 -17.68
N GLU A 158 -14.04 1.25 -17.83
CA GLU A 158 -14.78 2.36 -17.21
C GLU A 158 -15.51 1.97 -15.91
N SER A 159 -15.68 0.69 -15.63
CA SER A 159 -16.36 0.18 -14.46
C SER A 159 -15.42 -0.14 -13.30
N VAL A 160 -15.92 0.01 -12.08
CA VAL A 160 -15.21 -0.44 -10.87
C VAL A 160 -15.07 -1.96 -10.89
N GLU A 161 -13.85 -2.47 -10.68
CA GLU A 161 -13.56 -3.90 -10.70
C GLU A 161 -12.98 -4.38 -9.37
N LYS A 162 -13.28 -5.64 -9.01
CA LYS A 162 -12.60 -6.31 -7.90
C LYS A 162 -11.17 -6.66 -8.28
N ILE A 163 -10.25 -6.39 -7.36
CA ILE A 163 -8.82 -6.72 -7.47
C ILE A 163 -8.36 -7.50 -6.24
N ASN A 164 -7.18 -8.11 -6.27
CA ASN A 164 -6.71 -8.87 -5.11
C ASN A 164 -6.33 -7.95 -3.93
N TYR A 165 -5.67 -6.82 -4.20
CA TYR A 165 -5.33 -5.83 -3.19
C TYR A 165 -5.15 -4.44 -3.80
N ALA A 166 -5.43 -3.40 -3.02
CA ALA A 166 -5.20 -2.00 -3.39
C ALA A 166 -3.76 -1.60 -3.08
N SER A 167 -3.10 -0.89 -4.01
CA SER A 167 -1.71 -0.47 -3.85
C SER A 167 -1.51 0.60 -2.78
N GLY A 168 -0.44 0.47 -2.01
CA GLY A 168 0.02 1.48 -1.08
C GLY A 168 0.43 2.82 -1.72
N THR A 169 0.61 2.88 -3.04
CA THR A 169 0.83 4.15 -3.76
C THR A 169 -0.31 5.14 -3.52
N CYS A 170 -1.56 4.65 -3.58
CA CYS A 170 -2.76 5.34 -3.09
C CYS A 170 -3.81 4.30 -2.72
N LEU A 171 -4.12 4.24 -1.44
CA LEU A 171 -5.13 3.36 -0.87
C LEU A 171 -6.16 4.18 -0.10
N PHE A 172 -7.43 4.10 -0.48
CA PHE A 172 -8.55 4.71 0.22
C PHE A 172 -9.38 3.64 0.93
N THR A 173 -9.77 3.91 2.18
CA THR A 173 -10.63 3.02 2.97
C THR A 173 -11.31 3.76 4.12
N SER A 174 -12.30 3.14 4.78
CA SER A 174 -12.88 3.65 6.02
C SER A 174 -12.05 3.21 7.25
N LYS A 175 -12.10 3.98 8.33
CA LYS A 175 -11.53 3.56 9.62
C LYS A 175 -12.17 2.27 10.13
N ILE A 176 -13.46 2.05 9.86
CA ILE A 176 -14.18 0.82 10.22
C ILE A 176 -13.50 -0.41 9.62
N VAL A 177 -13.03 -0.34 8.37
CA VAL A 177 -12.28 -1.43 7.76
C VAL A 177 -10.95 -1.63 8.47
N LEU A 178 -10.20 -0.55 8.73
CA LEU A 178 -8.91 -0.63 9.44
C LEU A 178 -9.05 -1.18 10.86
N ASP A 179 -10.14 -0.84 11.56
CA ASP A 179 -10.42 -1.41 12.90
C ASP A 179 -10.66 -2.92 12.85
N LYS A 180 -11.29 -3.42 11.77
CA LYS A 180 -11.54 -4.85 11.56
C LYS A 180 -10.30 -5.63 11.16
N ILE A 181 -9.47 -5.09 10.25
CA ILE A 181 -8.32 -5.82 9.67
C ILE A 181 -6.99 -5.46 10.33
N GLY A 182 -6.95 -4.40 11.14
CA GLY A 182 -5.75 -3.81 11.73
C GLY A 182 -5.02 -2.90 10.74
N LEU A 183 -4.08 -2.12 11.28
CA LEU A 183 -3.24 -1.19 10.52
C LEU A 183 -2.16 -1.94 9.70
N LEU A 184 -1.29 -1.21 9.00
CA LEU A 184 -0.14 -1.79 8.30
C LEU A 184 0.77 -2.53 9.29
N ASP A 185 1.31 -3.69 8.92
CA ASP A 185 2.16 -4.47 9.82
C ASP A 185 3.58 -3.87 9.90
N PRO A 186 4.01 -3.33 11.06
CA PRO A 186 5.33 -2.70 11.20
C PRO A 186 6.49 -3.67 10.93
N PHE A 187 6.28 -4.99 11.07
CA PHE A 187 7.30 -5.99 10.75
C PHE A 187 7.73 -5.91 9.29
N LEU A 188 6.84 -5.57 8.38
CA LEU A 188 7.16 -5.45 6.95
C LEU A 188 8.10 -4.29 6.65
N PHE A 189 8.02 -3.20 7.38
CA PHE A 189 8.81 -1.99 7.22
C PHE A 189 8.57 -1.29 5.86
N LEU A 190 8.73 -2.00 4.75
CA LEU A 190 8.59 -1.51 3.37
C LEU A 190 8.35 -2.68 2.41
N TYR A 191 7.46 -2.53 1.44
CA TYR A 191 6.98 -3.55 0.48
C TYR A 191 6.14 -4.66 1.10
N HIS A 192 5.19 -5.18 0.34
CA HIS A 192 4.19 -6.17 0.73
C HIS A 192 3.21 -5.71 1.83
N ASP A 193 3.30 -4.48 2.25
CA ASP A 193 2.39 -3.88 3.23
C ASP A 193 0.95 -3.80 2.71
N ASP A 194 0.80 -3.38 1.46
CA ASP A 194 -0.45 -3.31 0.73
C ASP A 194 -1.01 -4.72 0.39
N LEU A 195 -0.14 -5.63 0.00
CA LEU A 195 -0.48 -7.02 -0.24
C LEU A 195 -0.96 -7.71 1.06
N ASP A 196 -0.24 -7.54 2.18
CA ASP A 196 -0.63 -8.04 3.50
C ASP A 196 -1.98 -7.47 3.94
N LEU A 197 -2.19 -6.15 3.78
CA LEU A 197 -3.43 -5.48 4.15
C LEU A 197 -4.63 -6.02 3.34
N GLY A 198 -4.47 -6.13 2.02
CA GLY A 198 -5.47 -6.68 1.12
C GLY A 198 -5.77 -8.15 1.40
N TRP A 199 -4.75 -8.94 1.74
CA TRP A 199 -4.94 -10.35 2.10
C TRP A 199 -5.69 -10.51 3.42
N ARG A 200 -5.40 -9.66 4.43
CA ARG A 200 -6.19 -9.61 5.68
C ARG A 200 -7.65 -9.23 5.42
N ALA A 201 -7.89 -8.25 4.55
CA ALA A 201 -9.25 -7.87 4.15
C ALA A 201 -9.99 -9.06 3.52
N ALA A 202 -9.34 -9.78 2.58
CA ALA A 202 -9.90 -10.95 1.94
C ALA A 202 -10.22 -12.08 2.93
N HIS A 203 -9.41 -12.28 3.98
CA HIS A 203 -9.67 -13.27 5.03
C HIS A 203 -11.01 -13.07 5.75
N ILE A 204 -11.52 -11.86 5.81
CA ILE A 204 -12.81 -11.53 6.45
C ILE A 204 -13.88 -11.12 5.43
N GLY A 205 -13.67 -11.42 4.14
CA GLY A 205 -14.65 -11.18 3.09
C GLY A 205 -14.75 -9.73 2.62
N ILE A 206 -13.84 -8.84 3.03
CA ILE A 206 -13.77 -7.46 2.53
C ILE A 206 -13.01 -7.44 1.21
N ASN A 207 -13.62 -6.83 0.17
CA ASN A 207 -13.05 -6.77 -1.16
C ASN A 207 -12.10 -5.58 -1.33
N SER A 208 -11.17 -5.70 -2.28
CA SER A 208 -10.41 -4.58 -2.84
C SER A 208 -10.97 -4.22 -4.22
N PHE A 209 -10.98 -2.92 -4.55
CA PHE A 209 -11.58 -2.39 -5.78
C PHE A 209 -10.62 -1.47 -6.51
N TYR A 210 -10.61 -1.58 -7.83
CA TYR A 210 -10.01 -0.63 -8.75
C TYR A 210 -11.07 0.38 -9.21
N VAL A 211 -10.75 1.68 -9.15
CA VAL A 211 -11.67 2.79 -9.50
C VAL A 211 -11.12 3.54 -10.70
N PRO A 212 -11.54 3.21 -11.94
CA PRO A 212 -10.92 3.73 -13.17
C PRO A 212 -11.04 5.24 -13.36
N LYS A 213 -12.11 5.86 -12.86
CA LYS A 213 -12.34 7.31 -12.95
C LYS A 213 -11.53 8.14 -11.96
N SER A 214 -11.00 7.52 -10.91
CA SER A 214 -10.04 8.15 -10.01
C SER A 214 -8.65 8.03 -10.59
N ILE A 215 -8.01 9.14 -10.97
CA ILE A 215 -6.75 9.16 -11.72
C ILE A 215 -5.65 9.79 -10.88
N ILE A 216 -4.50 9.09 -10.86
CA ILE A 216 -3.27 9.52 -10.19
C ILE A 216 -2.08 9.26 -11.11
N TYR A 217 -1.17 10.23 -11.20
CA TYR A 217 0.13 10.09 -11.85
C TYR A 217 1.19 9.82 -10.78
N HIS A 218 2.07 8.85 -11.01
CA HIS A 218 3.08 8.41 -10.04
C HIS A 218 4.48 8.40 -10.65
N ALA A 219 5.47 8.95 -9.95
CA ALA A 219 6.84 9.08 -10.47
C ALA A 219 7.65 7.79 -10.46
N GLU A 220 7.17 6.73 -9.88
CA GLU A 220 7.76 5.39 -9.72
C GLU A 220 9.28 5.34 -9.42
N SER A 221 9.65 4.54 -8.45
CA SER A 221 11.07 4.25 -8.11
C SER A 221 11.92 5.45 -7.67
N TYR A 222 11.28 6.52 -7.20
CA TYR A 222 11.97 7.66 -6.61
C TYR A 222 12.90 7.23 -5.45
N SER A 223 12.42 6.42 -4.51
CA SER A 223 13.11 6.18 -3.25
C SER A 223 14.09 5.01 -3.26
N ILE A 224 13.80 3.91 -3.97
CA ILE A 224 14.65 2.70 -3.94
C ILE A 224 14.80 2.08 -5.31
N LYS A 225 16.00 2.27 -5.90
CA LYS A 225 16.42 1.66 -7.18
C LYS A 225 16.67 0.15 -7.02
N TRP A 226 16.95 -0.54 -8.11
CA TRP A 226 17.43 -1.92 -8.15
C TRP A 226 18.65 -2.11 -7.24
N SER A 227 18.50 -2.78 -6.10
CA SER A 227 19.55 -2.89 -5.08
C SER A 227 19.35 -4.12 -4.18
N SER A 228 20.43 -4.60 -3.55
CA SER A 228 20.38 -5.67 -2.54
C SER A 228 19.40 -5.37 -1.41
N LYS A 229 19.27 -4.11 -0.99
CA LYS A 229 18.33 -3.69 0.05
C LYS A 229 16.88 -3.93 -0.38
N LYS A 230 16.52 -3.55 -1.63
CA LYS A 230 15.20 -3.79 -2.20
C LYS A 230 14.87 -5.29 -2.23
N PHE A 231 15.80 -6.10 -2.78
CA PHE A 231 15.60 -7.54 -2.92
C PHE A 231 15.53 -8.27 -1.57
N TYR A 232 16.28 -7.81 -0.56
CA TYR A 232 16.15 -8.32 0.80
C TYR A 232 14.73 -8.12 1.34
N TRP A 233 14.17 -6.89 1.25
CA TRP A 233 12.82 -6.60 1.74
C TRP A 233 11.75 -7.40 0.98
N LEU A 234 11.83 -7.44 -0.35
CA LEU A 234 10.88 -8.18 -1.19
C LEU A 234 10.82 -9.65 -0.82
N GLU A 235 11.96 -10.32 -0.68
CA GLU A 235 11.99 -11.76 -0.39
C GLU A 235 11.62 -12.07 1.06
N ARG A 236 12.15 -11.31 2.03
CA ARG A 236 11.80 -11.49 3.43
C ARG A 236 10.29 -11.33 3.65
N ASN A 237 9.70 -10.28 3.07
CA ASN A 237 8.29 -9.98 3.25
C ASN A 237 7.39 -10.97 2.50
N ARG A 238 7.78 -11.41 1.30
CA ARG A 238 7.10 -12.49 0.59
C ARG A 238 6.98 -13.76 1.44
N LYS A 239 8.10 -14.20 2.03
CA LYS A 239 8.10 -15.37 2.92
C LYS A 239 7.30 -15.14 4.19
N TYR A 240 7.40 -13.96 4.77
CA TYR A 240 6.58 -13.58 5.93
C TYR A 240 5.09 -13.70 5.61
N CYS A 241 4.62 -13.12 4.50
CA CYS A 241 3.21 -13.20 4.10
C CYS A 241 2.77 -14.65 3.88
N LEU A 242 3.55 -15.47 3.18
CA LEU A 242 3.21 -16.90 2.99
C LEU A 242 3.06 -17.66 4.32
N LEU A 243 3.96 -17.40 5.28
CA LEU A 243 3.98 -18.08 6.58
C LEU A 243 2.90 -17.58 7.54
N THR A 244 2.40 -16.35 7.34
CA THR A 244 1.40 -15.77 8.23
C THR A 244 -0.02 -15.93 7.71
N HIS A 245 -0.22 -15.90 6.39
CA HIS A 245 -1.55 -15.92 5.78
C HIS A 245 -2.07 -17.30 5.42
N TYR A 246 -1.21 -18.22 4.95
CA TYR A 246 -1.69 -19.56 4.63
C TYR A 246 -1.96 -20.38 5.87
N SER A 247 -3.08 -21.13 5.86
CA SER A 247 -3.34 -22.18 6.84
C SER A 247 -2.24 -23.25 6.77
N LYS A 248 -2.03 -23.97 7.85
CA LYS A 248 -1.08 -25.09 7.88
C LYS A 248 -1.40 -26.15 6.83
N GLU A 249 -2.68 -26.37 6.56
CA GLU A 249 -3.15 -27.32 5.55
C GLU A 249 -2.77 -26.85 4.14
N THR A 250 -3.09 -25.61 3.78
CA THR A 250 -2.74 -25.00 2.49
C THR A 250 -1.23 -24.99 2.27
N TYR A 251 -0.46 -24.56 3.28
CA TYR A 251 0.98 -24.56 3.21
C TYR A 251 1.57 -25.96 3.02
N ALA A 252 1.02 -26.98 3.69
CA ALA A 252 1.44 -28.38 3.53
C ALA A 252 1.15 -28.92 2.13
N LYS A 253 -0.03 -28.63 1.58
CA LYS A 253 -0.40 -28.99 0.19
C LYS A 253 0.53 -28.36 -0.85
N MET A 254 0.93 -27.12 -0.63
CA MET A 254 1.80 -26.37 -1.55
C MET A 254 3.30 -26.59 -1.31
N ARG A 255 3.70 -27.34 -0.29
CA ARG A 255 5.09 -27.47 0.17
C ARG A 255 6.08 -27.79 -0.96
N PHE A 256 5.76 -28.71 -1.83
CA PHE A 256 6.63 -29.12 -2.95
C PHE A 256 6.76 -28.00 -3.98
N SER A 257 5.65 -27.37 -4.39
CA SER A 257 5.65 -26.24 -5.33
C SER A 257 6.38 -25.01 -4.75
N LEU A 258 6.18 -24.71 -3.47
CA LEU A 258 6.89 -23.64 -2.77
C LEU A 258 8.39 -23.89 -2.73
N PHE A 259 8.82 -25.14 -2.51
CA PHE A 259 10.23 -25.53 -2.54
C PHE A 259 10.85 -25.30 -3.94
N LEU A 260 10.16 -25.73 -5.01
CA LEU A 260 10.64 -25.51 -6.38
C LEU A 260 10.76 -24.03 -6.74
N VAL A 261 9.75 -23.23 -6.36
CA VAL A 261 9.79 -21.78 -6.57
C VAL A 261 10.91 -21.14 -5.76
N ASP A 262 11.11 -21.57 -4.52
CA ASP A 262 12.21 -21.05 -3.70
C ASP A 262 13.58 -21.36 -4.32
N LEU A 263 13.76 -22.55 -4.89
CA LEU A 263 14.97 -22.90 -5.65
C LEU A 263 15.17 -21.95 -6.85
N CYS A 264 14.13 -21.68 -7.63
CA CYS A 264 14.20 -20.70 -8.74
C CYS A 264 14.57 -19.30 -8.24
N VAL A 265 14.01 -18.89 -7.09
CA VAL A 265 14.34 -17.60 -6.46
C VAL A 265 15.83 -17.59 -6.03
N TRP A 266 16.35 -18.66 -5.43
CA TRP A 266 17.77 -18.76 -5.09
C TRP A 266 18.66 -18.60 -6.33
N LEU A 267 18.35 -19.29 -7.43
CA LEU A 267 19.09 -19.20 -8.70
C LEU A 267 19.02 -17.78 -9.29
N PHE A 268 17.86 -17.15 -9.24
CA PHE A 268 17.68 -15.76 -9.69
C PHE A 268 18.56 -14.80 -8.86
N TYR A 269 18.53 -14.88 -7.53
CA TYR A 269 19.33 -14.02 -6.66
C TYR A 269 20.84 -14.23 -6.86
N LEU A 270 21.25 -15.49 -7.08
CA LEU A 270 22.63 -15.81 -7.42
C LEU A 270 23.04 -15.18 -8.77
N SER A 271 22.23 -15.34 -9.83
CA SER A 271 22.50 -14.82 -11.17
C SER A 271 22.55 -13.29 -11.23
N LYS A 272 21.83 -12.60 -10.33
CA LYS A 272 21.78 -11.13 -10.23
C LYS A 272 22.75 -10.52 -9.24
N GLY A 273 23.57 -11.35 -8.57
CA GLY A 273 24.54 -10.87 -7.56
C GLY A 273 23.92 -10.48 -6.21
N PHE A 274 22.68 -10.90 -5.93
CA PHE A 274 21.96 -10.56 -4.69
C PHE A 274 21.91 -11.70 -3.67
N LEU A 275 22.80 -12.68 -3.78
CA LEU A 275 22.82 -13.85 -2.89
C LEU A 275 22.85 -13.48 -1.40
N GLY A 276 23.64 -12.47 -1.02
CA GLY A 276 23.69 -11.96 0.35
C GLY A 276 22.34 -11.44 0.86
N ALA A 277 21.55 -10.80 -0.01
CA ALA A 277 20.21 -10.35 0.32
C ALA A 277 19.26 -11.54 0.58
N LYS A 278 19.34 -12.59 -0.23
CA LYS A 278 18.56 -13.83 -0.05
C LYS A 278 18.91 -14.52 1.27
N ILE A 279 20.21 -14.72 1.54
CA ILE A 279 20.67 -15.33 2.80
C ILE A 279 20.18 -14.51 4.01
N LYS A 280 20.31 -13.18 3.96
CA LYS A 280 19.84 -12.31 5.03
C LYS A 280 18.34 -12.44 5.26
N ALA A 281 17.54 -12.50 4.19
CA ALA A 281 16.09 -12.69 4.27
C ALA A 281 15.74 -14.02 4.97
N GLU A 282 16.41 -15.13 4.62
CA GLU A 282 16.20 -16.43 5.26
C GLU A 282 16.54 -16.40 6.75
N LEU A 283 17.69 -15.82 7.09
CA LEU A 283 18.13 -15.70 8.48
C LEU A 283 17.16 -14.88 9.31
N ASP A 284 16.61 -13.80 8.75
CA ASP A 284 15.63 -12.97 9.44
C ASP A 284 14.31 -13.72 9.67
N ILE A 285 13.80 -14.43 8.68
CA ILE A 285 12.62 -15.29 8.85
C ILE A 285 12.87 -16.33 9.94
N PHE A 286 14.03 -16.98 9.93
CA PHE A 286 14.37 -17.96 10.95
C PHE A 286 14.48 -17.35 12.36
N ARG A 287 15.15 -16.20 12.51
CA ARG A 287 15.29 -15.48 13.79
C ARG A 287 13.94 -15.04 14.36
N ASN A 288 13.05 -14.63 13.49
CA ASN A 288 11.73 -14.11 13.87
C ASN A 288 10.61 -15.16 13.86
N ARG A 289 10.91 -16.46 13.75
CA ARG A 289 9.92 -17.55 13.66
C ARG A 289 8.87 -17.56 14.79
N LYS A 290 9.23 -17.10 15.99
CA LYS A 290 8.28 -16.98 17.11
C LYS A 290 7.25 -15.88 16.85
N THR A 291 7.70 -14.69 16.45
CA THR A 291 6.83 -13.55 16.08
C THR A 291 5.93 -13.89 14.90
N ILE A 292 6.48 -14.55 13.87
CA ILE A 292 5.73 -15.02 12.70
C ILE A 292 4.63 -16.01 13.11
N LYS A 293 4.94 -16.96 14.01
CA LYS A 293 3.95 -17.91 14.55
C LYS A 293 2.85 -17.23 15.35
N ILE A 294 3.19 -16.22 16.14
CA ILE A 294 2.19 -15.42 16.88
C ILE A 294 1.26 -14.72 15.87
N ARG A 295 1.84 -14.07 14.87
CA ARG A 295 1.08 -13.37 13.82
C ARG A 295 0.19 -14.33 13.03
N HIS A 296 0.73 -15.47 12.59
CA HIS A 296 -0.07 -16.52 11.94
C HIS A 296 -1.30 -16.91 12.79
N ASN A 297 -1.11 -17.18 14.09
CA ASN A 297 -2.21 -17.57 14.97
C ASN A 297 -3.25 -16.44 15.16
N GLN A 298 -2.84 -15.16 15.10
CA GLN A 298 -3.76 -14.02 15.13
C GLN A 298 -4.60 -13.97 13.85
N LEU A 299 -3.96 -14.11 12.67
CA LEU A 299 -4.65 -14.09 11.38
C LEU A 299 -5.58 -15.29 11.20
N GLU A 300 -5.18 -16.48 11.61
CA GLU A 300 -6.06 -17.67 11.57
C GLU A 300 -7.33 -17.49 12.42
N LYS A 301 -7.24 -16.82 13.59
CA LYS A 301 -8.42 -16.53 14.41
C LYS A 301 -9.35 -15.49 13.78
N MET A 302 -8.81 -14.59 12.99
CA MET A 302 -9.57 -13.54 12.29
C MET A 302 -10.27 -14.08 11.04
N LYS A 303 -9.75 -15.16 10.47
CA LYS A 303 -10.15 -15.70 9.17
C LYS A 303 -11.54 -16.30 9.20
N ILE A 304 -12.44 -15.83 8.34
CA ILE A 304 -13.77 -16.37 8.12
C ILE A 304 -13.94 -16.96 6.71
N VAL A 305 -13.02 -16.68 5.81
CA VAL A 305 -12.99 -17.22 4.44
C VAL A 305 -11.81 -18.18 4.34
N SER A 306 -12.06 -19.41 3.81
CA SER A 306 -11.00 -20.41 3.63
C SER A 306 -10.02 -20.02 2.52
N ASP A 307 -8.80 -20.58 2.57
CA ASP A 307 -7.82 -20.49 1.47
C ASP A 307 -8.36 -21.34 0.29
N LYS A 308 -9.09 -20.74 -0.63
CA LYS A 308 -9.57 -21.39 -1.86
C LYS A 308 -8.77 -20.96 -3.06
#